data_77da167eb24971a1b9de7228fe6728e1
#
_entry.id   77da167eb24971a1b9de7228fe6728e1
#
_cell.length_a   1.000
_cell.length_b   1.000
_cell.length_c   1.000
_cell.angle_alpha   90.00
_cell.angle_beta   90.00
_cell.angle_gamma   90.00
#
_symmetry.space_group_name_H-M   'P 1'
#
loop_
_entity.id
_entity.type
_entity.pdbx_description
1 polymer ?
#
loop_
_entity_poly.entity_id
_entity_poly.type
_entity_poly.pdbx_seq_one_letter_code
_entity_poly.pdbx_strand_id
1 'polypeptide(L)'
;MGLGFARGFALARLSYIQQLAMSEPEKKNEDAQPSVMEEISRLWSGLPNKSLFLALFGTWVVFFHFLGNSTLGYVDTHSLYAWMNWTYSTSKDDELGYIIPLIVLGLCYWKRDELLTVPKRTWWPALVLVTFALGIHLVGYVIQQARVSIVGFYFGIYALTGLVWGPNWLKASFFPCLLFAFGVPVGTMAETVTVPLSHIASDITGWICGTLLGIDIIQEGVQISDSQSRYTYAIAAACSGLRSLIVTLAFFTIYGFVAFTKKWKIAMIILSAFPLAVAGNVLRLTLIILAAEMFETAKPGEGQAAGNFVHDNGILSLLPYIPAFIGVFILGRIIKEDDQSETKPDLTSSGKEDDE
;
A
#
# COMPACT_ATOMS: atom_id res chain seq x y z
N MET A 1 72.20 38.46 23.02
CA MET A 1 71.32 37.75 23.96
C MET A 1 69.86 38.11 23.72
N GLY A 2 69.33 38.04 22.52
CA GLY A 2 67.92 38.46 22.21
C GLY A 2 67.07 37.49 21.42
N LEU A 3 67.64 36.42 20.86
CA LEU A 3 66.93 35.51 19.94
C LEU A 3 66.37 34.24 20.61
N GLY A 4 66.75 33.92 21.84
CA GLY A 4 66.28 32.75 22.57
C GLY A 4 64.93 32.96 23.29
N PHE A 5 64.59 34.19 23.68
CA PHE A 5 63.39 34.50 24.42
C PHE A 5 62.13 34.54 23.57
N ALA A 6 62.25 34.97 22.30
CA ALA A 6 61.16 35.02 21.34
C ALA A 6 60.70 33.63 20.86
N ARG A 7 61.62 32.67 20.73
CA ARG A 7 61.28 31.27 20.38
C ARG A 7 60.57 30.50 21.46
N GLY A 8 60.92 30.74 22.74
CA GLY A 8 60.24 30.09 23.87
C GLY A 8 58.79 30.55 24.01
N PHE A 9 58.54 31.84 23.79
CA PHE A 9 57.17 32.40 23.87
C PHE A 9 56.26 31.93 22.69
N ALA A 10 56.83 31.75 21.50
CA ALA A 10 56.10 31.25 20.34
C ALA A 10 55.72 29.75 20.49
N LEU A 11 56.61 28.94 21.04
CA LEU A 11 56.35 27.52 21.30
C LEU A 11 55.36 27.30 22.42
N ALA A 12 55.44 28.11 23.52
CA ALA A 12 54.45 28.06 24.61
C ALA A 12 53.05 28.52 24.18
N ARG A 13 52.97 29.48 23.25
CA ARG A 13 51.70 29.94 22.68
C ARG A 13 51.08 28.90 21.72
N LEU A 14 51.88 28.18 20.95
CA LEU A 14 51.44 27.09 20.07
C LEU A 14 50.96 25.87 20.86
N SER A 15 51.68 25.51 21.95
CA SER A 15 51.21 24.40 22.84
C SER A 15 49.94 24.74 23.58
N TYR A 16 49.74 26.02 24.03
CA TYR A 16 48.53 26.48 24.66
C TYR A 16 47.36 26.52 23.69
N ILE A 17 47.53 26.95 22.44
CA ILE A 17 46.50 26.93 21.43
C ILE A 17 46.17 25.48 21.02
N GLN A 18 47.16 24.58 20.94
CA GLN A 18 46.92 23.16 20.72
C GLN A 18 46.19 22.49 21.89
N GLN A 19 46.45 22.88 23.14
CA GLN A 19 45.74 22.39 24.30
C GLN A 19 44.31 22.92 24.37
N LEU A 20 44.07 24.19 23.98
CA LEU A 20 42.72 24.76 23.85
C LEU A 20 41.92 24.10 22.73
N ALA A 21 42.55 23.78 21.58
CA ALA A 21 41.89 23.05 20.49
C ALA A 21 41.57 21.59 20.83
N MET A 22 42.31 20.98 21.78
CA MET A 22 42.02 19.62 22.27
C MET A 22 41.11 19.62 23.49
N SER A 23 40.80 20.77 24.08
CA SER A 23 39.89 20.92 25.24
C SER A 23 38.50 21.47 24.90
N GLU A 24 38.22 21.77 23.62
CA GLU A 24 36.83 21.95 23.20
C GLU A 24 36.15 20.58 23.31
N PRO A 25 35.18 20.40 24.23
CA PRO A 25 34.37 19.20 24.23
C PRO A 25 33.68 19.19 22.87
N GLU A 26 33.89 18.11 22.10
CA GLU A 26 33.15 17.79 20.92
C GLU A 26 31.67 18.06 21.23
N LYS A 27 31.13 19.19 20.77
CA LYS A 27 29.71 19.49 20.87
C LYS A 27 29.01 18.35 20.12
N LYS A 28 28.67 17.31 20.86
CA LYS A 28 27.75 16.30 20.44
C LYS A 28 26.54 17.06 19.90
N ASN A 29 26.34 17.05 18.61
CA ASN A 29 25.16 17.64 17.98
C ASN A 29 23.93 16.97 18.61
N GLU A 30 23.43 17.54 19.72
CA GLU A 30 22.20 17.10 20.41
C GLU A 30 20.97 17.28 19.53
N ASP A 31 21.08 18.04 18.43
CA ASP A 31 20.00 18.28 17.44
C ASP A 31 20.09 17.37 16.19
N ALA A 32 21.04 16.46 16.10
CA ALA A 32 21.07 15.50 14.98
C ALA A 32 19.96 14.48 15.19
N GLN A 33 18.89 14.57 14.38
CA GLN A 33 17.85 13.53 14.35
C GLN A 33 18.52 12.17 14.14
N PRO A 34 18.14 11.15 14.94
CA PRO A 34 18.73 9.83 14.84
C PRO A 34 18.58 9.30 13.41
N SER A 35 19.60 8.66 12.90
CA SER A 35 19.54 8.03 11.58
C SER A 35 18.45 6.95 11.55
N VAL A 36 17.85 6.71 10.38
CA VAL A 36 16.81 5.65 10.22
C VAL A 36 17.34 4.30 10.73
N MET A 37 18.62 4.01 10.54
CA MET A 37 19.24 2.77 11.01
C MET A 37 19.32 2.71 12.54
N GLU A 38 19.60 3.81 13.21
CA GLU A 38 19.59 3.89 14.68
C GLU A 38 18.19 3.73 15.24
N GLU A 39 17.18 4.31 14.59
CA GLU A 39 15.78 4.14 14.97
C GLU A 39 15.31 2.70 14.80
N ILE A 40 15.64 2.04 13.68
CA ILE A 40 15.37 0.61 13.46
C ILE A 40 16.07 -0.25 14.52
N SER A 41 17.33 0.05 14.83
CA SER A 41 18.08 -0.63 15.88
C SER A 41 17.45 -0.46 17.25
N ARG A 42 16.96 0.76 17.57
CA ARG A 42 16.22 1.05 18.82
C ARG A 42 14.92 0.25 18.88
N LEU A 43 14.16 0.22 17.78
CA LEU A 43 12.92 -0.55 17.66
C LEU A 43 13.21 -2.03 17.92
N TRP A 44 14.20 -2.58 17.21
CA TRP A 44 14.60 -3.97 17.37
C TRP A 44 15.12 -4.27 18.78
N SER A 45 15.92 -3.36 19.39
CA SER A 45 16.42 -3.54 20.76
C SER A 45 15.32 -3.53 21.80
N GLY A 46 14.24 -2.77 21.59
CA GLY A 46 13.09 -2.67 22.50
C GLY A 46 12.13 -3.87 22.49
N LEU A 47 12.28 -4.81 21.54
CA LEU A 47 11.41 -6.00 21.46
C LEU A 47 11.92 -7.10 22.39
N PRO A 48 11.08 -7.66 23.29
CA PRO A 48 11.42 -8.85 24.07
C PRO A 48 11.31 -10.11 23.22
N ASN A 49 11.91 -11.22 23.67
CA ASN A 49 11.79 -12.57 23.08
C ASN A 49 12.09 -12.63 21.57
N LYS A 50 13.07 -11.83 21.09
CA LYS A 50 13.44 -11.78 19.67
C LYS A 50 13.90 -13.13 19.11
N SER A 51 14.68 -13.87 19.88
CA SER A 51 15.16 -15.21 19.48
C SER A 51 14.01 -16.17 19.28
N LEU A 52 13.00 -16.12 20.16
CA LEU A 52 11.79 -16.92 20.00
C LEU A 52 11.03 -16.52 18.73
N PHE A 53 10.86 -15.21 18.50
CA PHE A 53 10.20 -14.74 17.28
C PHE A 53 10.95 -15.18 16.02
N LEU A 54 12.27 -15.01 15.99
CA LEU A 54 13.09 -15.39 14.82
C LEU A 54 13.06 -16.90 14.57
N ALA A 55 13.10 -17.71 15.64
CA ALA A 55 13.00 -19.16 15.52
C ALA A 55 11.63 -19.57 14.95
N LEU A 56 10.53 -19.05 15.50
CA LEU A 56 9.18 -19.36 15.02
C LEU A 56 8.94 -18.84 13.60
N PHE A 57 9.36 -17.61 13.30
CA PHE A 57 9.24 -17.03 11.97
C PHE A 57 10.08 -17.80 10.94
N GLY A 58 11.33 -18.13 11.28
CA GLY A 58 12.20 -18.95 10.42
C GLY A 58 11.60 -20.33 10.16
N THR A 59 11.08 -20.99 11.20
CA THR A 59 10.38 -22.29 11.04
C THR A 59 9.14 -22.14 10.14
N TRP A 60 8.37 -21.04 10.29
CA TRP A 60 7.19 -20.74 9.46
C TRP A 60 7.56 -20.55 8.00
N VAL A 61 8.62 -19.78 7.72
CA VAL A 61 9.12 -19.57 6.36
C VAL A 61 9.61 -20.91 5.76
N VAL A 62 10.37 -21.70 6.50
CA VAL A 62 10.87 -23.01 6.05
C VAL A 62 9.70 -23.96 5.80
N PHE A 63 8.69 -24.00 6.68
CA PHE A 63 7.50 -24.81 6.51
C PHE A 63 6.78 -24.50 5.18
N PHE A 64 6.53 -23.22 4.90
CA PHE A 64 5.87 -22.80 3.64
C PHE A 64 6.75 -22.94 2.40
N HIS A 65 8.08 -22.99 2.57
CA HIS A 65 8.98 -23.33 1.46
C HIS A 65 8.78 -24.77 1.00
N PHE A 66 8.78 -25.71 1.94
CA PHE A 66 8.75 -27.14 1.60
C PHE A 66 7.33 -27.72 1.48
N LEU A 67 6.39 -27.23 2.28
CA LEU A 67 5.03 -27.79 2.38
C LEU A 67 3.95 -26.79 1.91
N GLY A 68 4.31 -25.55 1.57
CA GLY A 68 3.35 -24.51 1.20
C GLY A 68 2.79 -24.62 -0.23
N ASN A 69 3.44 -25.39 -1.10
CA ASN A 69 2.99 -25.53 -2.48
C ASN A 69 1.74 -26.41 -2.57
N SER A 70 0.60 -25.79 -2.77
CA SER A 70 -0.71 -26.45 -2.90
C SER A 70 -1.13 -26.66 -4.37
N THR A 71 -0.23 -26.49 -5.33
CA THR A 71 -0.56 -26.68 -6.76
C THR A 71 -0.58 -28.15 -7.19
N LEU A 72 0.04 -29.05 -6.41
CA LEU A 72 0.13 -30.48 -6.70
C LEU A 72 0.60 -30.81 -8.14
N GLY A 73 1.39 -29.90 -8.72
CA GLY A 73 2.03 -30.11 -10.04
C GLY A 73 1.29 -29.51 -11.23
N TYR A 74 0.12 -28.85 -11.07
CA TYR A 74 -0.50 -28.16 -12.22
C TYR A 74 0.24 -26.85 -12.61
N VAL A 75 1.09 -26.34 -11.72
CA VAL A 75 2.10 -25.33 -12.02
C VAL A 75 3.44 -25.87 -11.57
N ASP A 76 4.45 -25.83 -12.45
CA ASP A 76 5.80 -26.31 -12.15
C ASP A 76 6.55 -25.32 -11.25
N THR A 77 6.19 -25.33 -9.96
CA THR A 77 6.82 -24.55 -8.91
C THR A 77 7.11 -25.44 -7.70
N HIS A 78 8.31 -25.30 -7.14
CA HIS A 78 8.78 -26.16 -6.04
C HIS A 78 8.44 -25.64 -4.65
N SER A 79 7.93 -24.40 -4.53
CA SER A 79 7.55 -23.78 -3.26
C SER A 79 6.45 -22.77 -3.43
N LEU A 80 5.78 -22.41 -2.31
CA LEU A 80 4.79 -21.31 -2.31
C LEU A 80 5.40 -19.99 -2.81
N TYR A 81 6.65 -19.71 -2.42
CA TYR A 81 7.33 -18.48 -2.82
C TYR A 81 7.68 -18.47 -4.30
N ALA A 82 8.04 -19.61 -4.88
CA ALA A 82 8.25 -19.74 -6.32
C ALA A 82 6.94 -19.50 -7.07
N TRP A 83 5.81 -20.00 -6.56
CA TRP A 83 4.48 -19.74 -7.13
C TRP A 83 4.10 -18.27 -7.02
N MET A 84 4.31 -17.62 -5.85
CA MET A 84 4.08 -16.19 -5.67
C MET A 84 4.91 -15.37 -6.68
N ASN A 85 6.20 -15.67 -6.78
CA ASN A 85 7.09 -14.99 -7.72
C ASN A 85 6.62 -15.18 -9.18
N TRP A 86 6.26 -16.40 -9.56
CA TRP A 86 5.72 -16.67 -10.88
C TRP A 86 4.46 -15.86 -11.16
N THR A 87 3.50 -15.85 -10.24
CA THR A 87 2.24 -15.11 -10.39
C THR A 87 2.48 -13.60 -10.49
N TYR A 88 3.27 -13.03 -9.58
CA TYR A 88 3.56 -11.59 -9.59
C TYR A 88 4.36 -11.13 -10.82
N SER A 89 5.20 -11.99 -11.39
CA SER A 89 5.96 -11.67 -12.60
C SER A 89 5.16 -11.84 -13.90
N THR A 90 4.16 -12.72 -13.89
CA THR A 90 3.37 -13.05 -15.08
C THR A 90 2.13 -12.18 -15.21
N SER A 91 1.50 -11.83 -14.06
CA SER A 91 0.27 -11.02 -14.00
C SER A 91 0.60 -9.59 -13.61
N LYS A 92 0.36 -8.64 -14.50
CA LYS A 92 0.49 -7.21 -14.20
C LYS A 92 -0.49 -6.75 -13.11
N ASP A 93 -1.61 -7.44 -12.92
CA ASP A 93 -2.62 -7.10 -11.92
C ASP A 93 -2.16 -7.48 -10.50
N ASP A 94 -1.34 -8.53 -10.38
CA ASP A 94 -0.84 -9.05 -9.11
C ASP A 94 0.56 -8.50 -8.72
N GLU A 95 1.20 -7.70 -9.58
CA GLU A 95 2.55 -7.14 -9.40
C GLU A 95 2.72 -6.37 -8.08
N LEU A 96 1.63 -5.77 -7.57
CA LEU A 96 1.62 -5.07 -6.28
C LEU A 96 2.07 -5.98 -5.12
N GLY A 97 1.84 -7.30 -5.24
CA GLY A 97 2.24 -8.29 -4.25
C GLY A 97 3.72 -8.24 -3.86
N TYR A 98 4.62 -7.85 -4.78
CA TYR A 98 6.03 -7.68 -4.46
C TYR A 98 6.31 -6.57 -3.45
N ILE A 99 5.53 -5.49 -3.50
CA ILE A 99 5.77 -4.27 -2.72
C ILE A 99 5.05 -4.32 -1.36
N ILE A 100 3.97 -5.10 -1.25
CA ILE A 100 3.15 -5.16 -0.02
C ILE A 100 3.97 -5.48 1.24
N PRO A 101 4.89 -6.45 1.28
CA PRO A 101 5.68 -6.70 2.48
C PRO A 101 6.51 -5.48 2.91
N LEU A 102 7.06 -4.71 1.95
CA LEU A 102 7.80 -3.49 2.23
C LEU A 102 6.90 -2.38 2.77
N ILE A 103 5.68 -2.24 2.22
CA ILE A 103 4.68 -1.29 2.72
C ILE A 103 4.29 -1.64 4.16
N VAL A 104 4.06 -2.91 4.46
CA VAL A 104 3.73 -3.38 5.82
C VAL A 104 4.87 -3.05 6.80
N LEU A 105 6.12 -3.32 6.42
CA LEU A 105 7.29 -2.96 7.23
C LEU A 105 7.40 -1.44 7.44
N GLY A 106 7.19 -0.65 6.37
CA GLY A 106 7.19 0.81 6.45
C GLY A 106 6.10 1.35 7.39
N LEU A 107 4.90 0.75 7.37
CA LEU A 107 3.82 1.12 8.29
C LEU A 107 4.05 0.66 9.73
N CYS A 108 4.70 -0.49 9.93
CA CYS A 108 5.16 -0.89 11.27
C CYS A 108 6.21 0.11 11.80
N TYR A 109 7.12 0.56 10.94
CA TYR A 109 8.07 1.61 11.30
C TYR A 109 7.38 2.95 11.58
N TRP A 110 6.40 3.34 10.78
CA TRP A 110 5.59 4.55 11.03
C TRP A 110 4.86 4.50 12.39
N LYS A 111 4.34 3.31 12.78
CA LYS A 111 3.68 3.09 14.08
C LYS A 111 4.65 2.68 15.21
N ARG A 112 5.96 2.85 15.02
CA ARG A 112 6.99 2.35 15.95
C ARG A 112 6.77 2.78 17.40
N ASP A 113 6.39 4.05 17.60
CA ASP A 113 6.22 4.59 18.96
C ASP A 113 5.04 3.91 19.67
N GLU A 114 3.92 3.71 18.98
CA GLU A 114 2.78 2.95 19.49
C GLU A 114 3.18 1.49 19.76
N LEU A 115 3.86 0.84 18.79
CA LEU A 115 4.31 -0.55 18.93
C LEU A 115 5.32 -0.74 20.06
N LEU A 116 6.17 0.26 20.36
CA LEU A 116 7.13 0.18 21.46
C LEU A 116 6.48 0.38 22.83
N THR A 117 5.44 1.21 22.94
CA THR A 117 4.79 1.55 24.21
C THR A 117 3.81 0.47 24.68
N VAL A 118 3.20 -0.32 23.78
CA VAL A 118 2.26 -1.37 24.21
C VAL A 118 2.97 -2.44 25.06
N PRO A 119 2.32 -2.89 26.17
CA PRO A 119 2.87 -3.95 26.99
C PRO A 119 2.97 -5.26 26.19
N LYS A 120 4.16 -5.86 26.24
CA LYS A 120 4.51 -7.08 25.48
C LYS A 120 4.66 -8.25 26.44
N ARG A 121 3.97 -9.35 26.14
CA ARG A 121 4.09 -10.61 26.89
C ARG A 121 3.75 -11.78 25.97
N THR A 122 4.38 -12.92 26.17
CA THR A 122 3.99 -14.14 25.49
C THR A 122 2.54 -14.49 25.81
N TRP A 123 1.74 -14.76 24.78
CA TRP A 123 0.31 -15.00 24.90
C TRP A 123 -0.07 -16.34 24.21
N TRP A 124 -0.08 -17.41 25.01
CA TRP A 124 -0.37 -18.75 24.52
C TRP A 124 -1.69 -18.93 23.78
N PRO A 125 -2.80 -18.21 24.12
CA PRO A 125 -4.02 -18.34 23.33
C PRO A 125 -3.87 -17.99 21.85
N ALA A 126 -2.82 -17.24 21.45
CA ALA A 126 -2.51 -17.02 20.03
C ALA A 126 -2.16 -18.29 19.27
N LEU A 127 -1.86 -19.42 19.95
CA LEU A 127 -1.71 -20.73 19.29
C LEU A 127 -2.98 -21.13 18.54
N VAL A 128 -4.17 -20.74 19.03
CA VAL A 128 -5.43 -20.96 18.31
C VAL A 128 -5.41 -20.23 16.96
N LEU A 129 -4.88 -19.01 16.91
CA LEU A 129 -4.73 -18.26 15.66
C LEU A 129 -3.70 -18.91 14.73
N VAL A 130 -2.59 -19.41 15.26
CA VAL A 130 -1.58 -20.13 14.48
C VAL A 130 -2.18 -21.42 13.91
N THR A 131 -2.90 -22.19 14.74
CA THR A 131 -3.59 -23.42 14.29
C THR A 131 -4.64 -23.10 13.23
N PHE A 132 -5.37 -22.00 13.39
CA PHE A 132 -6.33 -21.54 12.38
C PHE A 132 -5.63 -21.15 11.06
N ALA A 133 -4.47 -20.50 11.11
CA ALA A 133 -3.64 -20.21 9.93
C ALA A 133 -3.20 -21.50 9.20
N LEU A 134 -2.79 -22.51 9.95
CA LEU A 134 -2.46 -23.84 9.39
C LEU A 134 -3.71 -24.52 8.82
N GLY A 135 -4.87 -24.35 9.45
CA GLY A 135 -6.16 -24.81 8.93
C GLY A 135 -6.52 -24.18 7.59
N ILE A 136 -6.33 -22.85 7.45
CA ILE A 136 -6.48 -22.16 6.17
C ILE A 136 -5.53 -22.75 5.12
N HIS A 137 -4.26 -22.95 5.47
CA HIS A 137 -3.30 -23.57 4.57
C HIS A 137 -3.72 -24.98 4.16
N LEU A 138 -4.17 -25.82 5.12
CA LEU A 138 -4.65 -27.16 4.86
C LEU A 138 -5.84 -27.17 3.88
N VAL A 139 -6.79 -26.24 4.06
CA VAL A 139 -7.89 -26.07 3.10
C VAL A 139 -7.34 -25.71 1.73
N GLY A 140 -6.43 -24.74 1.63
CA GLY A 140 -5.79 -24.38 0.37
C GLY A 140 -5.08 -25.55 -0.30
N TYR A 141 -4.43 -26.40 0.48
CA TYR A 141 -3.77 -27.60 -0.01
C TYR A 141 -4.79 -28.62 -0.56
N VAL A 142 -5.87 -28.88 0.16
CA VAL A 142 -6.90 -29.84 -0.24
C VAL A 142 -7.63 -29.39 -1.53
N ILE A 143 -7.96 -28.11 -1.63
CA ILE A 143 -8.66 -27.56 -2.82
C ILE A 143 -7.69 -27.14 -3.94
N GLN A 144 -6.39 -27.36 -3.76
CA GLN A 144 -5.33 -27.02 -4.71
C GLN A 144 -5.30 -25.52 -5.09
N GLN A 145 -5.54 -24.66 -4.10
CA GLN A 145 -5.54 -23.20 -4.28
C GLN A 145 -4.39 -22.54 -3.50
N ALA A 146 -3.29 -22.26 -4.17
CA ALA A 146 -2.13 -21.61 -3.58
C ALA A 146 -2.44 -20.24 -2.95
N ARG A 147 -3.43 -19.51 -3.49
CA ARG A 147 -3.91 -18.23 -2.93
C ARG A 147 -4.40 -18.35 -1.50
N VAL A 148 -5.14 -19.42 -1.20
CA VAL A 148 -5.63 -19.71 0.16
C VAL A 148 -4.47 -20.03 1.09
N SER A 149 -3.47 -20.76 0.61
CA SER A 149 -2.22 -21.02 1.37
C SER A 149 -1.45 -19.73 1.67
N ILE A 150 -1.44 -18.75 0.75
CA ILE A 150 -0.83 -17.42 0.98
C ILE A 150 -1.58 -16.65 2.07
N VAL A 151 -2.92 -16.71 2.10
CA VAL A 151 -3.71 -16.14 3.21
C VAL A 151 -3.29 -16.77 4.53
N GLY A 152 -3.18 -18.10 4.58
CA GLY A 152 -2.67 -18.83 5.76
C GLY A 152 -1.25 -18.37 6.15
N PHE A 153 -0.36 -18.21 5.18
CA PHE A 153 1.01 -17.74 5.41
C PHE A 153 1.06 -16.36 6.06
N TYR A 154 0.39 -15.36 5.48
CA TYR A 154 0.39 -13.99 6.02
C TYR A 154 -0.37 -13.87 7.34
N PHE A 155 -1.52 -14.54 7.46
CA PHE A 155 -2.26 -14.57 8.72
C PHE A 155 -1.46 -15.24 9.84
N GLY A 156 -0.69 -16.28 9.52
CA GLY A 156 0.19 -16.93 10.49
C GLY A 156 1.33 -16.03 10.95
N ILE A 157 1.94 -15.23 10.07
CA ILE A 157 2.93 -14.23 10.50
C ILE A 157 2.32 -13.28 11.53
N TYR A 158 1.11 -12.77 11.29
CA TYR A 158 0.39 -11.94 12.25
C TYR A 158 0.12 -12.68 13.56
N ALA A 159 -0.34 -13.93 13.51
CA ALA A 159 -0.59 -14.76 14.69
C ALA A 159 0.68 -15.03 15.51
N LEU A 160 1.83 -15.25 14.84
CA LEU A 160 3.13 -15.44 15.51
C LEU A 160 3.58 -14.18 16.26
N THR A 161 3.34 -12.98 15.70
CA THR A 161 3.62 -11.75 16.45
C THR A 161 2.77 -11.67 17.71
N GLY A 162 1.51 -12.10 17.65
CA GLY A 162 0.62 -12.17 18.79
C GLY A 162 1.04 -13.19 19.85
N LEU A 163 1.55 -14.33 19.41
CA LEU A 163 2.09 -15.37 20.31
C LEU A 163 3.28 -14.84 21.13
N VAL A 164 4.17 -14.12 20.46
CA VAL A 164 5.43 -13.64 21.09
C VAL A 164 5.22 -12.35 21.87
N TRP A 165 4.43 -11.40 21.36
CA TRP A 165 4.31 -10.05 21.93
C TRP A 165 2.92 -9.72 22.49
N GLY A 166 1.94 -10.59 22.28
CA GLY A 166 0.65 -10.53 22.97
C GLY A 166 -0.46 -9.79 22.24
N PRO A 167 -1.67 -9.76 22.87
CA PRO A 167 -2.89 -9.25 22.22
C PRO A 167 -2.86 -7.74 21.98
N ASN A 168 -2.15 -6.98 22.80
CA ASN A 168 -2.02 -5.53 22.59
C ASN A 168 -1.18 -5.22 21.36
N TRP A 169 -0.13 -6.01 21.12
CA TRP A 169 0.65 -5.93 19.89
C TRP A 169 -0.20 -6.24 18.65
N LEU A 170 -1.04 -7.31 18.71
CA LEU A 170 -1.96 -7.63 17.60
C LEU A 170 -2.89 -6.47 17.28
N LYS A 171 -3.45 -5.82 18.31
CA LYS A 171 -4.32 -4.65 18.09
C LYS A 171 -3.58 -3.48 17.44
N ALA A 172 -2.37 -3.17 17.91
CA ALA A 172 -1.57 -2.06 17.39
C ALA A 172 -1.07 -2.32 15.96
N SER A 173 -0.66 -3.58 15.66
CA SER A 173 -0.16 -4.00 14.34
C SER A 173 -1.27 -4.46 13.37
N PHE A 174 -2.54 -4.45 13.80
CA PHE A 174 -3.66 -4.91 12.97
C PHE A 174 -3.71 -4.23 11.61
N PHE A 175 -3.65 -2.89 11.59
CA PHE A 175 -3.74 -2.14 10.34
C PHE A 175 -2.55 -2.43 9.40
N PRO A 176 -1.28 -2.32 9.80
CA PRO A 176 -0.19 -2.73 8.94
C PRO A 176 -0.34 -4.14 8.39
N CYS A 177 -0.69 -5.11 9.23
CA CYS A 177 -0.82 -6.51 8.82
C CYS A 177 -2.04 -6.79 7.94
N LEU A 178 -3.12 -5.98 8.05
CA LEU A 178 -4.28 -6.07 7.16
C LEU A 178 -3.88 -5.89 5.69
N LEU A 179 -2.86 -5.08 5.42
CA LEU A 179 -2.40 -4.85 4.06
C LEU A 179 -1.79 -6.09 3.39
N PHE A 180 -1.40 -7.12 4.15
CA PHE A 180 -1.02 -8.39 3.55
C PHE A 180 -2.13 -9.02 2.69
N ALA A 181 -3.40 -8.64 2.91
CA ALA A 181 -4.50 -9.05 2.04
C ALA A 181 -4.28 -8.64 0.57
N PHE A 182 -3.65 -7.48 0.32
CA PHE A 182 -3.31 -7.01 -1.02
C PHE A 182 -2.07 -7.72 -1.61
N GLY A 183 -1.35 -8.50 -0.83
CA GLY A 183 -0.28 -9.38 -1.28
C GLY A 183 -0.79 -10.74 -1.77
N VAL A 184 -2.09 -11.03 -1.63
CA VAL A 184 -2.68 -12.28 -2.14
C VAL A 184 -3.06 -12.09 -3.61
N PRO A 185 -2.48 -12.87 -4.55
CA PRO A 185 -2.82 -12.76 -5.95
C PRO A 185 -4.31 -13.06 -6.19
N VAL A 186 -5.03 -12.15 -6.80
CA VAL A 186 -6.48 -12.30 -6.99
C VAL A 186 -6.79 -13.02 -8.30
N GLY A 187 -6.00 -12.75 -9.35
CA GLY A 187 -6.11 -13.39 -10.65
C GLY A 187 -7.55 -13.37 -11.19
N THR A 188 -7.95 -14.46 -11.84
CA THR A 188 -9.29 -14.62 -12.43
C THR A 188 -10.46 -14.57 -11.43
N MET A 189 -10.21 -14.78 -10.13
CA MET A 189 -11.28 -14.68 -9.13
C MET A 189 -11.85 -13.26 -9.02
N ALA A 190 -11.06 -12.25 -9.36
CA ALA A 190 -11.51 -10.87 -9.38
C ALA A 190 -12.49 -10.57 -10.53
N GLU A 191 -12.56 -11.39 -11.56
CA GLU A 191 -13.44 -11.19 -12.72
C GLU A 191 -14.90 -11.02 -12.30
N THR A 192 -15.34 -11.75 -11.26
CA THR A 192 -16.70 -11.62 -10.70
C THR A 192 -17.02 -10.18 -10.27
N VAL A 193 -16.01 -9.42 -9.83
CA VAL A 193 -16.18 -8.01 -9.41
C VAL A 193 -15.82 -7.06 -10.54
N THR A 194 -14.76 -7.34 -11.28
CA THR A 194 -14.24 -6.41 -12.30
C THR A 194 -15.05 -6.38 -13.57
N VAL A 195 -15.66 -7.52 -13.99
CA VAL A 195 -16.52 -7.55 -15.19
C VAL A 195 -17.72 -6.62 -15.06
N PRO A 196 -18.53 -6.64 -13.98
CA PRO A 196 -19.61 -5.66 -13.79
C PRO A 196 -19.11 -4.20 -13.79
N LEU A 197 -17.97 -3.93 -13.13
CA LEU A 197 -17.39 -2.59 -13.09
C LEU A 197 -16.91 -2.13 -14.47
N SER A 198 -16.37 -3.06 -15.29
CA SER A 198 -15.95 -2.78 -16.67
C SER A 198 -17.15 -2.45 -17.57
N HIS A 199 -18.28 -3.13 -17.41
CA HIS A 199 -19.52 -2.79 -18.11
C HIS A 199 -19.98 -1.37 -17.78
N ILE A 200 -20.04 -1.03 -16.50
CA ILE A 200 -20.40 0.34 -16.04
C ILE A 200 -19.45 1.39 -16.65
N ALA A 201 -18.14 1.12 -16.62
CA ALA A 201 -17.15 2.03 -17.19
C ALA A 201 -17.31 2.15 -18.72
N SER A 202 -17.60 1.05 -19.41
CA SER A 202 -17.85 1.02 -20.84
C SER A 202 -19.07 1.85 -21.22
N ASP A 203 -20.19 1.66 -20.51
CA ASP A 203 -21.45 2.36 -20.77
C ASP A 203 -21.30 3.87 -20.58
N ILE A 204 -20.64 4.29 -19.50
CA ILE A 204 -20.37 5.72 -19.24
C ILE A 204 -19.42 6.27 -20.31
N THR A 205 -18.38 5.54 -20.70
CA THR A 205 -17.43 5.96 -21.75
C THR A 205 -18.13 6.08 -23.09
N GLY A 206 -18.97 5.11 -23.46
CA GLY A 206 -19.76 5.14 -24.69
C GLY A 206 -20.68 6.35 -24.73
N TRP A 207 -21.35 6.64 -23.63
CA TRP A 207 -22.18 7.86 -23.53
C TRP A 207 -21.35 9.16 -23.66
N ILE A 208 -20.21 9.26 -23.01
CA ILE A 208 -19.31 10.43 -23.10
C ILE A 208 -18.81 10.59 -24.54
N CYS A 209 -18.26 9.54 -25.14
CA CYS A 209 -17.69 9.60 -26.49
C CYS A 209 -18.78 9.87 -27.54
N GLY A 210 -19.89 9.16 -27.50
CA GLY A 210 -20.97 9.31 -28.50
C GLY A 210 -21.77 10.60 -28.32
N THR A 211 -22.16 10.96 -27.08
CA THR A 211 -23.09 12.06 -26.81
C THR A 211 -22.38 13.39 -26.59
N LEU A 212 -21.30 13.43 -25.79
CA LEU A 212 -20.61 14.68 -25.45
C LEU A 212 -19.53 15.05 -26.46
N LEU A 213 -18.78 14.06 -26.98
CA LEU A 213 -17.69 14.29 -27.92
C LEU A 213 -18.11 14.13 -29.38
N GLY A 214 -19.31 13.57 -29.64
CA GLY A 214 -19.84 13.39 -31.01
C GLY A 214 -19.04 12.41 -31.85
N ILE A 215 -18.34 11.46 -31.24
CA ILE A 215 -17.56 10.42 -31.92
C ILE A 215 -18.52 9.29 -32.31
N ASP A 216 -18.49 8.90 -33.58
CA ASP A 216 -19.36 7.84 -34.11
C ASP A 216 -18.79 6.46 -33.75
N ILE A 217 -19.20 5.94 -32.57
CA ILE A 217 -18.78 4.66 -32.06
C ILE A 217 -19.92 3.67 -31.93
N ILE A 218 -19.57 2.39 -32.05
CA ILE A 218 -20.44 1.24 -31.78
C ILE A 218 -19.92 0.55 -30.53
N GLN A 219 -20.81 0.35 -29.56
CA GLN A 219 -20.51 -0.39 -28.34
C GLN A 219 -21.21 -1.73 -28.34
N GLU A 220 -20.45 -2.81 -28.21
CA GLU A 220 -20.94 -4.18 -28.07
C GLU A 220 -20.42 -4.77 -26.74
N GLY A 221 -21.22 -4.65 -25.68
CA GLY A 221 -20.82 -5.07 -24.34
C GLY A 221 -19.63 -4.26 -23.82
N VAL A 222 -18.49 -4.92 -23.64
CA VAL A 222 -17.22 -4.29 -23.19
C VAL A 222 -16.27 -3.99 -24.36
N GLN A 223 -16.74 -4.04 -25.58
CA GLN A 223 -15.99 -3.65 -26.78
C GLN A 223 -16.52 -2.33 -27.34
N ILE A 224 -15.62 -1.40 -27.62
CA ILE A 224 -15.93 -0.14 -28.29
C ILE A 224 -15.14 -0.10 -29.58
N SER A 225 -15.84 0.12 -30.71
CA SER A 225 -15.29 0.28 -32.04
C SER A 225 -15.81 1.51 -32.72
N ASP A 226 -15.04 2.05 -33.64
CA ASP A 226 -15.52 3.05 -34.59
C ASP A 226 -16.58 2.44 -35.52
N SER A 227 -17.57 3.23 -35.96
CA SER A 227 -18.64 2.79 -36.85
C SER A 227 -18.16 2.19 -38.19
N GLN A 228 -16.96 2.57 -38.63
CA GLN A 228 -16.31 2.04 -39.83
C GLN A 228 -15.28 0.94 -39.51
N SER A 229 -15.19 0.50 -38.25
CA SER A 229 -14.22 -0.51 -37.79
C SER A 229 -12.74 -0.13 -38.02
N ARG A 230 -12.42 1.15 -38.07
CA ARG A 230 -11.05 1.66 -38.26
C ARG A 230 -10.18 1.39 -37.04
N TYR A 231 -10.78 1.41 -35.87
CA TYR A 231 -10.16 1.01 -34.60
C TYR A 231 -11.15 0.28 -33.71
N THR A 232 -10.63 -0.61 -32.86
CA THR A 232 -11.43 -1.42 -31.94
C THR A 232 -10.66 -1.64 -30.64
N TYR A 233 -11.32 -1.41 -29.51
CA TYR A 233 -10.76 -1.63 -28.18
C TYR A 233 -11.66 -2.54 -27.36
N ALA A 234 -11.10 -3.71 -26.97
CA ALA A 234 -11.76 -4.62 -26.05
C ALA A 234 -11.43 -4.21 -24.59
N ILE A 235 -12.39 -3.61 -23.91
CA ILE A 235 -12.22 -3.06 -22.57
C ILE A 235 -11.92 -4.16 -21.54
N ALA A 236 -12.49 -5.36 -21.74
CA ALA A 236 -12.31 -6.47 -20.80
C ALA A 236 -10.86 -7.02 -20.76
N ALA A 237 -10.15 -7.02 -21.88
CA ALA A 237 -8.79 -7.57 -21.96
C ALA A 237 -7.72 -6.53 -21.60
N ALA A 238 -7.93 -5.26 -22.03
CA ALA A 238 -6.93 -4.20 -21.92
C ALA A 238 -7.10 -3.30 -20.71
N CYS A 239 -8.32 -3.21 -20.18
CA CYS A 239 -8.70 -2.26 -19.12
C CYS A 239 -9.66 -2.91 -18.12
N SER A 240 -9.35 -4.14 -17.63
CA SER A 240 -10.17 -4.83 -16.60
C SER A 240 -10.43 -3.95 -15.36
N GLY A 241 -9.67 -2.86 -15.22
CA GLY A 241 -9.75 -1.97 -14.06
C GLY A 241 -9.27 -2.65 -12.76
N LEU A 242 -8.94 -3.94 -12.80
CA LEU A 242 -8.55 -4.71 -11.63
C LEU A 242 -7.30 -4.11 -10.96
N ARG A 243 -6.23 -3.89 -11.73
CA ARG A 243 -5.00 -3.28 -11.21
C ARG A 243 -5.27 -1.92 -10.57
N SER A 244 -6.02 -1.06 -11.25
CA SER A 244 -6.35 0.27 -10.72
C SER A 244 -7.25 0.18 -9.49
N LEU A 245 -8.19 -0.75 -9.44
CA LEU A 245 -9.05 -1.00 -8.29
C LEU A 245 -8.24 -1.46 -7.08
N ILE A 246 -7.37 -2.48 -7.24
CA ILE A 246 -6.55 -3.02 -6.14
C ILE A 246 -5.61 -1.95 -5.59
N VAL A 247 -4.90 -1.22 -6.46
CA VAL A 247 -3.99 -0.14 -6.04
C VAL A 247 -4.75 0.98 -5.35
N THR A 248 -5.89 1.42 -5.92
CA THR A 248 -6.74 2.46 -5.31
C THR A 248 -7.28 2.00 -3.96
N LEU A 249 -7.76 0.75 -3.85
CA LEU A 249 -8.29 0.20 -2.61
C LEU A 249 -7.20 0.08 -1.53
N ALA A 250 -5.98 -0.35 -1.90
CA ALA A 250 -4.84 -0.40 -0.99
C ALA A 250 -4.47 1.00 -0.48
N PHE A 251 -4.38 1.98 -1.40
CA PHE A 251 -4.06 3.36 -1.05
C PHE A 251 -5.15 3.98 -0.15
N PHE A 252 -6.43 3.77 -0.47
CA PHE A 252 -7.55 4.29 0.33
C PHE A 252 -7.63 3.63 1.70
N THR A 253 -7.26 2.35 1.79
CA THR A 253 -7.12 1.67 3.08
C THR A 253 -6.03 2.34 3.91
N ILE A 254 -4.85 2.58 3.33
CA ILE A 254 -3.75 3.28 4.02
C ILE A 254 -4.20 4.68 4.45
N TYR A 255 -4.75 5.47 3.53
CA TYR A 255 -5.20 6.83 3.80
C TYR A 255 -6.30 6.87 4.88
N GLY A 256 -7.29 5.98 4.79
CA GLY A 256 -8.37 5.88 5.78
C GLY A 256 -7.86 5.62 7.18
N PHE A 257 -6.97 4.65 7.35
CA PHE A 257 -6.41 4.32 8.68
C PHE A 257 -5.40 5.33 9.21
N VAL A 258 -4.70 6.06 8.33
CA VAL A 258 -3.73 7.09 8.73
C VAL A 258 -4.45 8.40 9.08
N ALA A 259 -5.48 8.78 8.32
CA ALA A 259 -6.12 10.08 8.44
C ALA A 259 -7.30 10.11 9.42
N PHE A 260 -7.93 8.96 9.71
CA PHE A 260 -9.16 8.88 10.51
C PHE A 260 -9.07 7.86 11.64
N THR A 261 -9.77 8.15 12.73
CA THR A 261 -9.90 7.25 13.91
C THR A 261 -11.27 6.59 13.99
N LYS A 262 -12.32 7.28 13.50
CA LYS A 262 -13.71 6.76 13.51
C LYS A 262 -13.88 5.69 12.43
N LYS A 263 -14.27 4.48 12.82
CA LYS A 263 -14.39 3.32 11.91
C LYS A 263 -15.28 3.57 10.70
N TRP A 264 -16.40 4.28 10.87
CA TRP A 264 -17.31 4.57 9.77
C TRP A 264 -16.68 5.51 8.72
N LYS A 265 -15.82 6.49 9.13
CA LYS A 265 -15.08 7.35 8.21
C LYS A 265 -14.06 6.54 7.42
N ILE A 266 -13.33 5.65 8.09
CA ILE A 266 -12.41 4.71 7.43
C ILE A 266 -13.17 3.87 6.40
N ALA A 267 -14.32 3.31 6.79
CA ALA A 267 -15.14 2.51 5.87
C ALA A 267 -15.64 3.33 4.67
N MET A 268 -16.09 4.57 4.87
CA MET A 268 -16.49 5.47 3.76
C MET A 268 -15.36 5.72 2.79
N ILE A 269 -14.15 6.01 3.28
CA ILE A 269 -12.97 6.20 2.44
C ILE A 269 -12.67 4.93 1.62
N ILE A 270 -12.64 3.77 2.27
CA ILE A 270 -12.36 2.50 1.58
C ILE A 270 -13.43 2.20 0.53
N LEU A 271 -14.71 2.35 0.86
CA LEU A 271 -15.80 2.11 -0.09
C LEU A 271 -15.80 3.09 -1.27
N SER A 272 -15.33 4.32 -1.08
CA SER A 272 -15.20 5.29 -2.18
C SER A 272 -14.16 4.88 -3.24
N ALA A 273 -13.30 3.90 -2.94
CA ALA A 273 -12.35 3.35 -3.92
C ALA A 273 -13.06 2.78 -5.15
N PHE A 274 -14.22 2.13 -4.98
CA PHE A 274 -14.95 1.53 -6.09
C PHE A 274 -15.43 2.56 -7.12
N PRO A 275 -16.24 3.57 -6.77
CA PRO A 275 -16.70 4.55 -7.74
C PRO A 275 -15.56 5.40 -8.31
N LEU A 276 -14.52 5.69 -7.52
CA LEU A 276 -13.39 6.48 -7.98
C LEU A 276 -12.46 5.67 -8.91
N ALA A 277 -12.31 4.37 -8.72
CA ALA A 277 -11.62 3.50 -9.66
C ALA A 277 -12.37 3.39 -10.99
N VAL A 278 -13.72 3.30 -10.96
CA VAL A 278 -14.54 3.34 -12.18
C VAL A 278 -14.36 4.67 -12.90
N ALA A 279 -14.42 5.80 -12.20
CA ALA A 279 -14.21 7.13 -12.80
C ALA A 279 -12.82 7.25 -13.45
N GLY A 280 -11.78 6.69 -12.80
CA GLY A 280 -10.43 6.62 -13.36
C GLY A 280 -10.37 5.79 -14.64
N ASN A 281 -11.07 4.66 -14.67
CA ASN A 281 -11.13 3.80 -15.85
C ASN A 281 -11.90 4.46 -17.00
N VAL A 282 -13.02 5.12 -16.71
CA VAL A 282 -13.77 5.94 -17.69
C VAL A 282 -12.87 7.00 -18.32
N LEU A 283 -12.12 7.75 -17.49
CA LEU A 283 -11.18 8.76 -18.00
C LEU A 283 -10.14 8.13 -18.94
N ARG A 284 -9.55 7.01 -18.56
CA ARG A 284 -8.55 6.32 -19.39
C ARG A 284 -9.14 5.88 -20.73
N LEU A 285 -10.29 5.23 -20.71
CA LEU A 285 -10.95 4.74 -21.91
C LEU A 285 -11.35 5.90 -22.84
N THR A 286 -11.91 6.97 -22.29
CA THR A 286 -12.24 8.17 -23.04
C THR A 286 -11.01 8.76 -23.74
N LEU A 287 -9.87 8.82 -23.04
CA LEU A 287 -8.62 9.32 -23.62
C LEU A 287 -8.07 8.41 -24.72
N ILE A 288 -8.19 7.08 -24.58
CA ILE A 288 -7.78 6.13 -25.62
C ILE A 288 -8.61 6.34 -26.89
N ILE A 289 -9.94 6.43 -26.75
CA ILE A 289 -10.85 6.61 -27.89
C ILE A 289 -10.64 7.99 -28.53
N LEU A 290 -10.49 9.04 -27.71
CA LEU A 290 -10.24 10.39 -28.21
C LEU A 290 -8.91 10.47 -28.99
N ALA A 291 -7.84 9.84 -28.49
CA ALA A 291 -6.58 9.78 -29.19
C ALA A 291 -6.72 9.02 -30.52
N ALA A 292 -7.43 7.88 -30.51
CA ALA A 292 -7.67 7.11 -31.72
C ALA A 292 -8.41 7.95 -32.77
N GLU A 293 -9.51 8.62 -32.41
CA GLU A 293 -10.30 9.44 -33.33
C GLU A 293 -9.53 10.64 -33.87
N MET A 294 -8.80 11.35 -33.00
CA MET A 294 -8.01 12.51 -33.42
C MET A 294 -6.90 12.12 -34.42
N PHE A 295 -6.22 11.00 -34.18
CA PHE A 295 -5.15 10.55 -35.09
C PHE A 295 -5.71 9.92 -36.35
N GLU A 296 -6.83 9.19 -36.27
CA GLU A 296 -7.50 8.65 -37.47
C GLU A 296 -7.98 9.78 -38.40
N THR A 297 -8.52 10.86 -37.82
CA THR A 297 -8.93 12.04 -38.58
C THR A 297 -7.75 12.79 -39.21
N ALA A 298 -6.62 12.88 -38.47
CA ALA A 298 -5.43 13.59 -38.95
C ALA A 298 -4.61 12.75 -39.98
N LYS A 299 -4.57 11.43 -39.76
CA LYS A 299 -3.80 10.46 -40.56
C LYS A 299 -4.55 9.13 -40.58
N PRO A 300 -5.36 8.90 -41.60
CA PRO A 300 -6.14 7.69 -41.74
C PRO A 300 -5.28 6.41 -41.66
N GLY A 301 -5.73 5.47 -40.82
CA GLY A 301 -5.04 4.22 -40.52
C GLY A 301 -4.08 4.26 -39.31
N GLU A 302 -3.86 5.41 -38.69
CA GLU A 302 -3.02 5.52 -37.48
C GLU A 302 -3.82 5.53 -36.16
N GLY A 303 -5.15 5.58 -36.18
CA GLY A 303 -6.00 5.69 -34.99
C GLY A 303 -5.79 4.56 -33.99
N GLN A 304 -5.78 3.30 -34.46
CA GLN A 304 -5.53 2.14 -33.58
C GLN A 304 -4.16 2.22 -32.88
N ALA A 305 -3.12 2.65 -33.60
CA ALA A 305 -1.77 2.78 -33.04
C ALA A 305 -1.70 3.89 -31.99
N ALA A 306 -2.38 5.03 -32.22
CA ALA A 306 -2.43 6.15 -31.28
C ALA A 306 -3.12 5.79 -29.96
N GLY A 307 -4.26 5.13 -30.02
CA GLY A 307 -4.95 4.65 -28.82
C GLY A 307 -4.15 3.58 -28.08
N ASN A 308 -3.48 2.65 -28.80
CA ASN A 308 -2.58 1.69 -28.18
C ASN A 308 -1.39 2.37 -27.50
N PHE A 309 -0.84 3.44 -28.08
CA PHE A 309 0.21 4.24 -27.42
C PHE A 309 -0.28 4.82 -26.09
N VAL A 310 -1.49 5.39 -26.02
CA VAL A 310 -2.08 5.88 -24.77
C VAL A 310 -2.26 4.73 -23.76
N HIS A 311 -2.67 3.55 -24.26
CA HIS A 311 -2.88 2.36 -23.44
C HIS A 311 -1.57 1.83 -22.85
N ASP A 312 -0.50 1.71 -23.64
CA ASP A 312 0.74 1.00 -23.28
C ASP A 312 1.79 1.92 -22.65
N ASN A 313 1.64 3.24 -22.79
CA ASN A 313 2.60 4.19 -22.25
C ASN A 313 2.56 4.20 -20.72
N GLY A 314 3.73 3.96 -20.09
CA GLY A 314 3.86 3.85 -18.63
C GLY A 314 3.39 5.09 -17.86
N ILE A 315 3.62 6.32 -18.40
CA ILE A 315 3.18 7.56 -17.74
C ILE A 315 1.66 7.73 -17.89
N LEU A 316 1.12 7.48 -19.09
CA LEU A 316 -0.32 7.59 -19.35
C LEU A 316 -1.12 6.50 -18.63
N SER A 317 -0.50 5.37 -18.30
CA SER A 317 -1.11 4.34 -17.46
C SER A 317 -1.42 4.79 -16.03
N LEU A 318 -0.86 5.91 -15.58
CA LEU A 318 -1.15 6.53 -14.27
C LEU A 318 -2.42 7.42 -14.29
N LEU A 319 -2.93 7.78 -15.45
CA LEU A 319 -4.12 8.64 -15.60
C LEU A 319 -5.36 8.15 -14.81
N PRO A 320 -5.66 6.83 -14.73
CA PRO A 320 -6.79 6.33 -13.94
C PRO A 320 -6.73 6.70 -12.45
N TYR A 321 -5.53 6.93 -11.92
CA TYR A 321 -5.36 7.26 -10.50
C TYR A 321 -5.64 8.74 -10.19
N ILE A 322 -5.63 9.65 -11.18
CA ILE A 322 -5.86 11.09 -10.97
C ILE A 322 -7.23 11.37 -10.34
N PRO A 323 -8.37 10.89 -10.90
CA PRO A 323 -9.68 11.08 -10.27
C PRO A 323 -9.76 10.45 -8.88
N ALA A 324 -9.10 9.30 -8.68
CA ALA A 324 -9.07 8.62 -7.39
C ALA A 324 -8.37 9.46 -6.33
N PHE A 325 -7.17 9.98 -6.61
CA PHE A 325 -6.42 10.84 -5.67
C PHE A 325 -7.16 12.15 -5.39
N ILE A 326 -7.65 12.84 -6.42
CA ILE A 326 -8.41 14.08 -6.23
C ILE A 326 -9.66 13.79 -5.40
N GLY A 327 -10.43 12.77 -5.77
CA GLY A 327 -11.67 12.40 -5.09
C GLY A 327 -11.47 12.06 -3.62
N VAL A 328 -10.45 11.27 -3.27
CA VAL A 328 -10.19 10.89 -1.87
C VAL A 328 -9.72 12.09 -1.03
N PHE A 329 -8.94 13.00 -1.60
CA PHE A 329 -8.54 14.21 -0.88
C PHE A 329 -9.70 15.18 -0.65
N ILE A 330 -10.58 15.34 -1.63
CA ILE A 330 -11.80 16.14 -1.48
C ILE A 330 -12.70 15.52 -0.40
N LEU A 331 -12.98 14.22 -0.51
CA LEU A 331 -13.80 13.48 0.46
C LEU A 331 -13.18 13.54 1.86
N GLY A 332 -11.87 13.37 1.96
CA GLY A 332 -11.13 13.48 3.21
C GLY A 332 -11.23 14.85 3.86
N ARG A 333 -11.23 15.93 3.08
CA ARG A 333 -11.44 17.31 3.60
C ARG A 333 -12.86 17.48 4.11
N ILE A 334 -13.87 17.05 3.35
CA ILE A 334 -15.29 17.15 3.75
C ILE A 334 -15.52 16.41 5.07
N ILE A 335 -15.02 15.16 5.18
CA ILE A 335 -15.20 14.33 6.39
C ILE A 335 -14.41 14.91 7.58
N LYS A 336 -13.26 15.58 7.35
CA LYS A 336 -12.42 16.14 8.42
C LYS A 336 -13.05 17.38 9.07
N GLU A 337 -13.70 18.23 8.29
CA GLU A 337 -14.39 19.42 8.79
C GLU A 337 -15.46 19.08 9.85
N ASP A 338 -16.18 17.96 9.67
CA ASP A 338 -17.14 17.47 10.67
C ASP A 338 -16.51 17.12 12.04
N ASP A 339 -15.22 16.72 12.08
CA ASP A 339 -14.56 16.40 13.34
C ASP A 339 -14.19 17.63 14.18
N GLN A 340 -14.01 18.79 13.55
CA GLN A 340 -13.69 20.03 14.27
C GLN A 340 -14.93 20.69 14.91
N SER A 341 -16.12 20.39 14.41
CA SER A 341 -17.37 20.91 14.98
C SER A 341 -17.79 20.20 16.27
N GLU A 342 -17.42 18.92 16.42
CA GLU A 342 -17.74 18.11 17.60
C GLU A 342 -16.77 18.32 18.80
N THR A 343 -15.62 18.99 18.60
CA THR A 343 -14.57 19.14 19.62
C THR A 343 -14.54 20.51 20.30
N LYS A 344 -15.54 21.39 20.08
CA LYS A 344 -15.68 22.59 20.91
C LYS A 344 -16.42 22.22 22.20
N PRO A 345 -15.73 22.11 23.36
CA PRO A 345 -16.43 22.07 24.63
C PRO A 345 -17.13 23.41 24.80
N ASP A 346 -18.39 23.34 25.18
CA ASP A 346 -19.22 24.48 25.56
C ASP A 346 -18.60 25.13 26.82
N LEU A 347 -17.73 26.12 26.63
CA LEU A 347 -17.07 26.90 27.70
C LEU A 347 -17.97 28.03 28.23
N THR A 348 -19.30 27.95 28.02
CA THR A 348 -20.24 28.98 28.43
C THR A 348 -21.10 28.64 29.67
N SER A 349 -20.78 27.58 30.41
CA SER A 349 -21.53 27.29 31.65
C SER A 349 -20.68 27.18 32.91
N SER A 350 -19.84 28.17 33.17
CA SER A 350 -19.21 28.32 34.49
C SER A 350 -19.01 29.80 34.83
N GLY A 351 -20.07 30.43 35.26
CA GLY A 351 -20.04 31.82 35.65
C GLY A 351 -21.33 32.29 36.32
N LYS A 352 -21.80 31.57 37.35
CA LYS A 352 -22.78 32.05 38.31
C LYS A 352 -22.80 31.12 39.53
N GLU A 353 -22.13 31.52 40.50
CA GLU A 353 -22.21 31.21 41.93
C GLU A 353 -21.12 32.08 42.60
N ASP A 354 -21.26 32.84 43.59
CA ASP A 354 -22.23 33.12 44.63
C ASP A 354 -21.81 34.45 45.21
N ASP A 355 -22.73 35.39 45.35
CA ASP A 355 -22.73 36.44 46.36
C ASP A 355 -24.12 36.42 46.98
N GLU A 356 -24.23 35.70 48.13
CA GLU A 356 -25.03 36.05 49.31
C GLU A 356 -24.68 35.13 50.49
#